data_a31ed8e5f85bb60da7fe37487ce37eaf
#
_entry.id   a31ed8e5f85bb60da7fe37487ce37eaf
#
_cell.length_a   1.000
_cell.length_b   1.000
_cell.length_c   1.000
_cell.angle_alpha   90.00
_cell.angle_beta   90.00
_cell.angle_gamma   90.00
#
_symmetry.space_group_name_H-M   'P 1'
#
loop_
_entity.id
_entity.type
_entity.pdbx_description
1 polymer ?
#
loop_
_entity_poly.entity_id
_entity_poly.type
_entity_poly.pdbx_seq_one_letter_code
_entity_poly.pdbx_strand_id
1 'polypeptide(L)' 'DLAEPYLPSVTAPTLLIVGGHDEPVIEMNQAAYDLLTCEKKLVIVPGATHLFEEPGTLEQVAKHATQWFRHYLHPRP' A
#
# COMPACT_ATOMS: atom_id res chain seq x y z
N ASP A 1 -6.41 1.53 15.58
CA ASP A 1 -5.86 2.53 14.69
C ASP A 1 -6.78 3.75 14.65
N LEU A 2 -6.22 4.93 14.82
CA LEU A 2 -6.98 6.18 14.84
C LEU A 2 -7.62 6.51 13.48
N ALA A 3 -7.11 5.95 12.40
CA ALA A 3 -7.65 6.18 11.06
C ALA A 3 -8.84 5.28 10.69
N GLU A 4 -9.06 4.18 11.42
CA GLU A 4 -10.08 3.20 11.06
C GLU A 4 -11.49 3.78 10.89
N PRO A 5 -11.99 4.67 11.77
CA PRO A 5 -13.34 5.20 11.60
C PRO A 5 -13.56 5.99 10.32
N TYR A 6 -12.47 6.48 9.71
CA TYR A 6 -12.53 7.34 8.54
C TYR A 6 -12.28 6.59 7.22
N LEU A 7 -11.76 5.35 7.27
CA LEU A 7 -11.39 4.59 6.07
C LEU A 7 -12.55 4.38 5.09
N PRO A 8 -13.79 4.08 5.55
CA PRO A 8 -14.88 3.92 4.60
C PRO A 8 -15.24 5.18 3.82
N SER A 9 -14.83 6.37 4.28
CA SER A 9 -15.11 7.62 3.58
C SER A 9 -13.99 8.05 2.63
N VAL A 10 -12.88 7.29 2.56
CA VAL A 10 -11.81 7.55 1.60
C VAL A 10 -12.30 7.20 0.20
N THR A 11 -12.23 8.15 -0.74
CA THR A 11 -12.68 7.95 -2.11
C THR A 11 -11.55 7.85 -3.13
N ALA A 12 -10.37 8.36 -2.79
CA ALA A 12 -9.21 8.33 -3.68
C ALA A 12 -8.66 6.90 -3.83
N PRO A 13 -8.21 6.50 -5.03
CA PRO A 13 -7.51 5.22 -5.19
C PRO A 13 -6.33 5.09 -4.24
N THR A 14 -6.25 3.97 -3.52
CA THR A 14 -5.30 3.79 -2.41
C THR A 14 -4.45 2.54 -2.60
N LEU A 15 -3.14 2.71 -2.54
CA LEU A 15 -2.16 1.63 -2.57
C LEU A 15 -1.54 1.47 -1.19
N LEU A 16 -1.59 0.25 -0.66
CA LEU A 16 -0.92 -0.12 0.60
C LEU A 16 0.27 -1.02 0.27
N ILE A 17 1.47 -0.66 0.71
CA ILE A 17 2.69 -1.44 0.48
C ILE A 17 3.29 -1.83 1.83
N VAL A 18 3.49 -3.13 2.04
CA VAL A 18 3.89 -3.68 3.34
C VAL A 18 5.07 -4.64 3.17
N GLY A 19 6.00 -4.61 4.12
CA GLY A 19 7.11 -5.58 4.16
C GLY A 19 6.63 -6.96 4.58
N GLY A 20 7.05 -7.99 3.85
CA GLY A 20 6.58 -9.37 4.06
C GLY A 20 7.06 -10.01 5.35
N HIS A 21 8.08 -9.44 6.02
CA HIS A 21 8.56 -9.95 7.30
C HIS A 21 7.93 -9.26 8.52
N ASP A 22 6.97 -8.37 8.31
CA ASP A 22 6.36 -7.61 9.39
C ASP A 22 4.90 -8.02 9.56
N GLU A 23 4.67 -9.21 10.14
CA GLU A 23 3.33 -9.79 10.25
C GLU A 23 2.32 -8.90 10.97
N PRO A 24 2.64 -8.25 12.10
CA PRO A 24 1.67 -7.36 12.74
C PRO A 24 1.26 -6.19 11.85
N VAL A 25 2.21 -5.65 11.06
CA VAL A 25 1.92 -4.55 10.13
C VAL A 25 1.10 -5.06 8.95
N ILE A 26 1.36 -6.30 8.48
CA ILE A 26 0.54 -6.93 7.43
C ILE A 26 -0.91 -7.03 7.90
N GLU A 27 -1.14 -7.52 9.10
CA GLU A 27 -2.48 -7.66 9.65
C GLU A 27 -3.20 -6.32 9.78
N MET A 28 -2.50 -5.27 10.26
CA MET A 28 -3.05 -3.93 10.35
C MET A 28 -3.43 -3.38 8.97
N ASN A 29 -2.57 -3.57 7.98
CA ASN A 29 -2.82 -3.09 6.62
C ASN A 29 -3.94 -3.89 5.95
N GLN A 30 -4.05 -5.19 6.22
CA GLN A 30 -5.15 -6.00 5.70
C GLN A 30 -6.48 -5.52 6.28
N ALA A 31 -6.52 -5.20 7.58
CA ALA A 31 -7.71 -4.66 8.21
C ALA A 31 -8.10 -3.31 7.59
N ALA A 32 -7.12 -2.44 7.37
CA ALA A 32 -7.35 -1.15 6.71
C ALA A 32 -7.85 -1.35 5.27
N TYR A 33 -7.23 -2.28 4.52
CA TYR A 33 -7.63 -2.61 3.17
C TYR A 33 -9.10 -3.05 3.13
N ASP A 34 -9.50 -3.91 4.07
CA ASP A 34 -10.87 -4.42 4.10
C ASP A 34 -11.91 -3.33 4.39
N LEU A 35 -11.51 -2.27 5.12
CA LEU A 35 -12.40 -1.14 5.42
C LEU A 35 -12.49 -0.13 4.28
N LEU A 36 -11.50 -0.08 3.39
CA LEU A 36 -11.54 0.85 2.25
C LEU A 36 -12.60 0.42 1.24
N THR A 37 -13.39 1.36 0.77
CA THR A 37 -14.43 1.12 -0.25
C THR A 37 -14.06 1.64 -1.63
N CYS A 38 -12.92 2.31 -1.76
CA CYS A 38 -12.41 2.86 -3.02
C CYS A 38 -11.65 1.80 -3.83
N GLU A 39 -11.17 2.18 -5.02
CA GLU A 39 -10.18 1.39 -5.74
C GLU A 39 -8.96 1.19 -4.85
N LYS A 40 -8.55 -0.06 -4.65
CA LYS A 40 -7.52 -0.37 -3.65
C LYS A 40 -6.66 -1.53 -4.09
N LYS A 41 -5.42 -1.54 -3.59
CA LYS A 41 -4.48 -2.62 -3.79
C LYS A 41 -3.59 -2.74 -2.56
N LEU A 42 -3.34 -3.97 -2.12
CA LEU A 42 -2.38 -4.28 -1.08
C LEU A 42 -1.24 -5.06 -1.70
N VAL A 43 -0.02 -4.57 -1.53
CA VAL A 43 1.19 -5.22 -2.03
C VAL A 43 2.07 -5.60 -0.85
N ILE A 44 2.46 -6.87 -0.79
CA ILE A 44 3.41 -7.37 0.20
C ILE A 44 4.74 -7.55 -0.51
N VAL A 45 5.78 -6.85 -0.04
CA VAL A 45 7.13 -6.95 -0.61
C VAL A 45 7.89 -8.07 0.10
N PRO A 46 8.19 -9.18 -0.58
CA PRO A 46 8.88 -10.31 0.07
C PRO A 46 10.25 -9.91 0.61
N GLY A 47 10.60 -10.43 1.77
CA GLY A 47 11.90 -10.20 2.38
C GLY A 47 12.08 -8.83 3.04
N ALA A 48 11.08 -7.97 2.99
CA ALA A 48 11.20 -6.62 3.53
C ALA A 48 10.60 -6.50 4.93
N THR A 49 11.26 -5.69 5.78
CA THR A 49 10.68 -5.17 7.01
C THR A 49 9.98 -3.85 6.70
N HIS A 50 9.36 -3.23 7.72
CA HIS A 50 8.61 -1.99 7.52
C HIS A 50 9.46 -0.79 7.07
N LEU A 51 10.77 -0.85 7.26
CA LEU A 51 11.69 0.23 6.83
C LEU A 51 12.28 0.00 5.43
N PHE A 52 12.05 -1.16 4.83
CA PHE A 52 12.55 -1.50 3.49
C PHE A 52 14.06 -1.31 3.36
N GLU A 53 14.80 -1.73 4.38
CA GLU A 53 16.26 -1.61 4.42
C GLU A 53 16.98 -2.73 3.67
N GLU A 54 16.31 -3.85 3.43
CA GLU A 54 16.88 -5.00 2.77
C GLU A 54 17.18 -4.70 1.30
N PRO A 55 18.25 -5.28 0.72
CA PRO A 55 18.60 -5.01 -0.67
C PRO A 55 17.45 -5.32 -1.65
N GLY A 56 17.17 -4.39 -2.54
CA GLY A 56 16.14 -4.55 -3.57
C GLY A 56 14.71 -4.25 -3.12
N THR A 57 14.45 -4.12 -1.82
CA THR A 57 13.08 -3.93 -1.34
C THR A 57 12.54 -2.53 -1.66
N LEU A 58 13.38 -1.50 -1.52
CA LEU A 58 12.97 -0.13 -1.82
C LEU A 58 12.69 0.05 -3.31
N GLU A 59 13.45 -0.60 -4.18
CA GLU A 59 13.21 -0.59 -5.62
C GLU A 59 11.86 -1.21 -5.96
N GLN A 60 11.47 -2.27 -5.26
CA GLN A 60 10.15 -2.88 -5.43
C GLN A 60 9.04 -1.92 -5.02
N VAL A 61 9.21 -1.20 -3.91
CA VAL A 61 8.25 -0.18 -3.48
C VAL A 61 8.11 0.88 -4.57
N ALA A 62 9.23 1.39 -5.08
CA ALA A 62 9.22 2.41 -6.13
C ALA A 62 8.52 1.91 -7.40
N LYS A 63 8.77 0.66 -7.78
CA LYS A 63 8.14 0.05 -8.95
C LYS A 63 6.61 0.00 -8.80
N HIS A 64 6.13 -0.52 -7.66
CA HIS A 64 4.70 -0.62 -7.42
C HIS A 64 4.03 0.75 -7.33
N ALA A 65 4.66 1.70 -6.64
CA ALA A 65 4.14 3.05 -6.54
C ALA A 65 4.08 3.73 -7.91
N THR A 66 5.13 3.58 -8.72
CA THR A 66 5.16 4.16 -10.07
C THR A 66 4.06 3.58 -10.96
N GLN A 67 3.87 2.27 -10.93
CA GLN A 67 2.81 1.62 -11.71
C GLN A 67 1.42 2.10 -11.28
N TRP A 68 1.22 2.24 -9.97
CA TRP A 68 -0.04 2.74 -9.42
C TRP A 68 -0.33 4.17 -9.87
N PHE A 69 0.65 5.05 -9.74
CA PHE A 69 0.49 6.45 -10.14
C PHE A 69 0.28 6.58 -11.65
N ARG A 70 0.96 5.78 -12.46
CA ARG A 70 0.72 5.78 -13.92
C ARG A 70 -0.69 5.37 -14.27
N HIS A 71 -1.26 4.45 -13.52
CA HIS A 71 -2.63 3.99 -13.75
C HIS A 71 -3.67 5.05 -13.41
N TYR A 72 -3.47 5.80 -12.32
CA TYR A 72 -4.48 6.73 -11.80
C TYR A 72 -4.20 8.20 -12.05
N LEU A 73 -2.96 8.58 -12.34
CA LEU A 73 -2.56 9.97 -12.52
C LEU A 73 -2.04 10.21 -13.94
N HIS A 74 -2.85 9.85 -14.93
CA HIS A 74 -2.46 10.07 -16.32
C HIS A 74 -2.39 11.56 -16.62
N PRO A 75 -1.29 12.04 -17.26
CA PRO A 75 -1.30 13.39 -17.78
C PRO A 75 -2.38 13.49 -18.84
N ARG A 76 -3.14 14.57 -18.80
CA ARG A 76 -4.14 14.82 -19.83
C ARG A 76 -3.44 15.23 -21.12
N PRO A 77 -3.91 14.75 -22.28
CA PRO A 77 -3.38 15.20 -23.56
C PRO A 77 -3.58 16.70 -23.77
#